data_68ee8d4ad93f38077d6ca2cf8a44219a
#
_entry.id   68ee8d4ad93f38077d6ca2cf8a44219a
#
_cell.length_a   1.000
_cell.length_b   1.000
_cell.length_c   1.000
_cell.angle_alpha   90.00
_cell.angle_beta   90.00
_cell.angle_gamma   90.00
#
_symmetry.space_group_name_H-M   'P 1'
#
loop_
_entity.id
_entity.type
_entity.pdbx_description
1 polymer ?
#
loop_
_entity_poly.entity_id
_entity_poly.type
_entity_poly.pdbx_seq_one_letter_code
_entity_poly.pdbx_strand_id
1 'polypeptide(L)'
;MLGNRLCRMVLGALLAIPAAAQMSGMNHQNFNRAGRYLMNMSSGTAMNPYSWQMPMLMTQAGTWNLMFMGQAFLVETQQSAPRGGDKFYSANWFMASALHTLGSGSLAVTAMVSLDPATVTNRSYPLLFQTGESAYGRPLVDAQHPHDLLMGLSVQYARPLNPDTMLQFYYAPVGDPALGPVAFPHRASAFEIPQAPLGHHWQDSTHIADNVATVAVRHKWLRLEASGFFGTEPDENRWNIDWGRMNSYSARLSVAPNQNWLAQVSAGRLARPERLEEGDVVRSTASLQYSRPLDRGTSWSTSLIWGRNHRTASRSNSNSWLLETLYPVTRRDFLTGRMELVDKDELFANQPSVEEHLARTVGSSFRIFAYTAGYTRDIATIHDIEAGIGANVTSYRVPSPIQPYYGSHPWGVNVFLRVRLKPPQ
;
A
#
# COMPACT_ATOMS: atom_id res chain seq x y z
N MET A 1 -23.64 8.06 -18.17
CA MET A 1 -23.76 6.92 -19.11
C MET A 1 -22.41 6.37 -19.62
N LEU A 2 -21.32 7.14 -19.56
CA LEU A 2 -19.96 6.64 -19.93
C LEU A 2 -19.37 5.64 -18.90
N GLY A 3 -19.63 5.82 -17.62
CA GLY A 3 -19.09 4.96 -16.55
C GLY A 3 -19.51 3.48 -16.64
N ASN A 4 -20.75 3.20 -17.08
CA ASN A 4 -21.24 1.82 -17.23
C ASN A 4 -20.63 1.06 -18.41
N ARG A 5 -20.12 1.74 -19.42
CA ARG A 5 -19.46 1.10 -20.58
C ARG A 5 -17.98 0.79 -20.27
N LEU A 6 -17.30 1.67 -19.55
CA LEU A 6 -15.92 1.44 -19.14
C LEU A 6 -15.80 0.28 -18.14
N CYS A 7 -16.72 0.20 -17.16
CA CYS A 7 -16.77 -0.89 -16.18
C CYS A 7 -17.02 -2.26 -16.85
N ARG A 8 -17.90 -2.32 -17.88
CA ARG A 8 -18.14 -3.55 -18.64
C ARG A 8 -16.97 -3.96 -19.53
N MET A 9 -16.19 -3.02 -20.06
CA MET A 9 -14.98 -3.34 -20.83
C MET A 9 -13.83 -3.83 -19.94
N VAL A 10 -13.63 -3.26 -18.75
CA VAL A 10 -12.58 -3.68 -17.82
C VAL A 10 -12.92 -5.05 -17.22
N LEU A 11 -14.17 -5.28 -16.80
CA LEU A 11 -14.62 -6.57 -16.28
C LEU A 11 -14.58 -7.68 -17.36
N GLY A 12 -14.92 -7.35 -18.61
CA GLY A 12 -14.86 -8.28 -19.75
C GLY A 12 -13.42 -8.67 -20.13
N ALA A 13 -12.46 -7.75 -19.99
CA ALA A 13 -11.05 -8.04 -20.26
C ALA A 13 -10.41 -8.92 -19.17
N LEU A 14 -10.86 -8.81 -17.91
CA LEU A 14 -10.38 -9.65 -16.81
C LEU A 14 -10.94 -11.08 -16.85
N LEU A 15 -12.12 -11.29 -17.43
CA LEU A 15 -12.76 -12.60 -17.54
C LEU A 15 -12.44 -13.37 -18.82
N ALA A 16 -11.80 -12.73 -19.81
CA ALA A 16 -11.42 -13.35 -21.08
C ALA A 16 -9.96 -13.80 -21.10
N ILE A 17 -9.46 -14.43 -20.04
CA ILE A 17 -8.18 -15.15 -20.08
C ILE A 17 -8.46 -16.48 -20.78
N PRO A 18 -7.96 -16.72 -22.00
CA PRO A 18 -8.12 -18.02 -22.65
C PRO A 18 -7.41 -19.08 -21.80
N ALA A 19 -8.15 -20.09 -21.37
CA ALA A 19 -7.71 -21.20 -20.50
C ALA A 19 -6.70 -22.15 -21.17
N ALA A 20 -5.89 -21.70 -22.11
CA ALA A 20 -4.94 -22.52 -22.84
C ALA A 20 -3.65 -21.79 -23.22
N ALA A 21 -3.06 -21.02 -22.31
CA ALA A 21 -1.66 -20.69 -22.44
C ALA A 21 -0.86 -21.68 -21.59
N GLN A 22 -0.19 -22.64 -22.23
CA GLN A 22 0.84 -23.46 -21.61
C GLN A 22 1.92 -22.50 -21.07
N MET A 23 1.87 -22.23 -19.76
CA MET A 23 2.83 -21.37 -19.07
C MET A 23 4.10 -22.16 -18.85
N SER A 24 4.92 -22.29 -19.87
CA SER A 24 6.32 -22.65 -19.70
C SER A 24 7.01 -21.47 -19.01
N GLY A 25 7.70 -21.74 -17.87
CA GLY A 25 8.35 -20.72 -17.06
C GLY A 25 9.17 -19.76 -17.93
N MET A 26 8.75 -18.50 -18.00
CA MET A 26 9.50 -17.47 -18.70
C MET A 26 10.75 -17.15 -17.90
N ASN A 27 11.87 -17.44 -18.51
CA ASN A 27 13.18 -17.16 -17.93
C ASN A 27 13.38 -15.64 -17.90
N HIS A 28 13.74 -15.06 -16.75
CA HIS A 28 14.08 -13.64 -16.59
C HIS A 28 15.17 -13.16 -17.59
N GLN A 29 15.78 -14.07 -18.33
CA GLN A 29 16.80 -13.81 -19.35
C GLN A 29 16.28 -13.03 -20.57
N ASN A 30 14.95 -12.99 -20.84
CA ASN A 30 14.39 -12.36 -22.03
C ASN A 30 14.20 -10.83 -21.90
N PHE A 31 14.47 -10.25 -20.74
CA PHE A 31 14.33 -8.81 -20.55
C PHE A 31 15.67 -8.10 -20.71
N ASN A 32 15.65 -6.97 -21.42
CA ASN A 32 16.78 -6.07 -21.40
C ASN A 32 16.97 -5.45 -19.98
N ARG A 33 18.02 -4.69 -19.79
CA ARG A 33 18.36 -4.09 -18.49
C ARG A 33 17.25 -3.14 -17.97
N ALA A 34 16.65 -2.35 -18.88
CA ALA A 34 15.56 -1.44 -18.53
C ALA A 34 14.28 -2.20 -18.15
N GLY A 35 13.96 -3.29 -18.85
CA GLY A 35 12.84 -4.16 -18.52
C GLY A 35 12.98 -4.80 -17.15
N ARG A 36 14.14 -5.39 -16.83
CA ARG A 36 14.42 -5.91 -15.47
C ARG A 36 14.33 -4.85 -14.40
N TYR A 37 14.74 -3.62 -14.68
CA TYR A 37 14.62 -2.50 -13.76
C TYR A 37 13.15 -2.15 -13.50
N LEU A 38 12.30 -2.05 -14.53
CA LEU A 38 10.87 -1.74 -14.38
C LEU A 38 10.09 -2.85 -13.69
N MET A 39 10.46 -4.12 -13.87
CA MET A 39 9.83 -5.26 -13.17
C MET A 39 9.99 -5.23 -11.64
N ASN A 40 10.95 -4.49 -11.10
CA ASN A 40 11.14 -4.35 -9.65
C ASN A 40 10.27 -3.26 -9.02
N MET A 41 9.49 -2.49 -9.82
CA MET A 41 8.55 -1.52 -9.28
C MET A 41 7.34 -2.26 -8.71
N SER A 42 6.97 -1.93 -7.48
CA SER A 42 5.89 -2.63 -6.76
C SER A 42 4.62 -1.79 -6.67
N SER A 43 4.76 -0.48 -6.43
CA SER A 43 3.66 0.48 -6.51
C SER A 43 4.23 1.81 -7.01
N GLY A 44 3.67 2.37 -8.09
CA GLY A 44 4.25 3.52 -8.76
C GLY A 44 5.71 3.29 -9.13
N THR A 45 6.60 4.09 -8.55
CA THR A 45 8.05 3.95 -8.67
C THR A 45 8.73 3.39 -7.41
N ALA A 46 7.95 3.00 -6.38
CA ALA A 46 8.48 2.40 -5.16
C ALA A 46 8.85 0.93 -5.37
N MET A 47 9.82 0.45 -4.59
CA MET A 47 10.40 -0.90 -4.72
C MET A 47 10.44 -1.61 -3.37
N ASN A 48 10.39 -2.94 -3.40
CA ASN A 48 10.89 -3.80 -2.34
C ASN A 48 12.39 -4.11 -2.57
N PRO A 49 13.11 -4.68 -1.58
CA PRO A 49 14.45 -5.24 -1.82
C PRO A 49 14.44 -6.19 -3.02
N TYR A 50 15.45 -6.13 -3.87
CA TYR A 50 15.53 -6.90 -5.12
C TYR A 50 15.48 -8.42 -4.93
N SER A 51 15.82 -8.91 -3.75
CA SER A 51 15.76 -10.34 -3.40
C SER A 51 14.34 -10.84 -3.14
N TRP A 52 13.36 -9.96 -2.94
CA TRP A 52 11.96 -10.34 -2.84
C TRP A 52 11.28 -10.22 -4.20
N GLN A 53 10.56 -11.26 -4.58
CA GLN A 53 9.80 -11.29 -5.82
C GLN A 53 8.31 -11.36 -5.51
N MET A 54 7.56 -10.41 -6.05
CA MET A 54 6.11 -10.41 -5.93
C MET A 54 5.53 -11.63 -6.65
N PRO A 55 4.62 -12.38 -6.03
CA PRO A 55 3.90 -13.45 -6.71
C PRO A 55 3.19 -12.93 -7.96
N MET A 56 3.49 -13.51 -9.13
CA MET A 56 2.93 -13.07 -10.40
C MET A 56 2.82 -14.21 -11.42
N LEU A 57 1.85 -14.09 -12.30
CA LEU A 57 1.78 -14.88 -13.54
C LEU A 57 2.38 -14.07 -14.68
N MET A 58 3.15 -14.74 -15.53
CA MET A 58 3.76 -14.12 -16.70
C MET A 58 3.38 -14.86 -17.97
N THR A 59 3.04 -14.10 -19.01
CA THR A 59 2.81 -14.63 -20.35
C THR A 59 3.31 -13.66 -21.40
N GLN A 60 3.28 -14.05 -22.68
CA GLN A 60 3.72 -13.20 -23.79
C GLN A 60 2.63 -13.09 -24.85
N ALA A 61 2.41 -11.87 -25.34
CA ALA A 61 1.52 -11.58 -26.46
C ALA A 61 2.29 -10.75 -27.50
N GLY A 62 2.70 -11.40 -28.58
CA GLY A 62 3.59 -10.80 -29.56
C GLY A 62 4.92 -10.36 -28.93
N THR A 63 5.23 -9.06 -28.98
CA THR A 63 6.44 -8.47 -28.41
C THR A 63 6.25 -7.95 -26.97
N TRP A 64 5.07 -8.12 -26.41
CA TRP A 64 4.74 -7.68 -25.05
C TRP A 64 4.83 -8.83 -24.06
N ASN A 65 5.50 -8.58 -22.95
CA ASN A 65 5.47 -9.46 -21.79
C ASN A 65 4.37 -8.98 -20.85
N LEU A 66 3.41 -9.85 -20.56
CA LEU A 66 2.28 -9.55 -19.69
C LEU A 66 2.52 -10.17 -18.32
N MET A 67 2.27 -9.39 -17.28
CA MET A 67 2.41 -9.78 -15.88
C MET A 67 1.10 -9.52 -15.16
N PHE A 68 0.62 -10.50 -14.40
CA PHE A 68 -0.60 -10.41 -13.60
C PHE A 68 -0.26 -10.70 -12.15
N MET A 69 -0.71 -9.83 -11.26
CA MET A 69 -0.49 -9.90 -9.83
C MET A 69 -1.82 -9.67 -9.13
N GLY A 70 -1.98 -10.19 -7.93
CA GLY A 70 -3.19 -9.94 -7.18
C GLY A 70 -3.29 -10.76 -5.91
N GLN A 71 -4.04 -10.21 -4.97
CA GLN A 71 -4.32 -10.81 -3.70
C GLN A 71 -5.70 -10.36 -3.20
N ALA A 72 -6.43 -11.28 -2.59
CA ALA A 72 -7.69 -11.01 -1.93
C ALA A 72 -7.71 -11.66 -0.55
N PHE A 73 -8.22 -10.92 0.43
CA PHE A 73 -8.54 -11.43 1.76
C PHE A 73 -10.05 -11.37 1.95
N LEU A 74 -10.65 -12.46 2.41
CA LEU A 74 -11.99 -12.47 2.97
C LEU A 74 -11.83 -12.48 4.49
N VAL A 75 -12.20 -11.40 5.14
CA VAL A 75 -11.85 -11.10 6.53
C VAL A 75 -13.10 -11.00 7.38
N GLU A 76 -13.11 -11.74 8.48
CA GLU A 76 -13.97 -11.47 9.63
C GLU A 76 -13.16 -10.74 10.68
N THR A 77 -13.50 -9.48 10.95
CA THR A 77 -12.84 -8.65 11.96
C THR A 77 -13.73 -8.46 13.17
N GLN A 78 -13.13 -8.49 14.36
CA GLN A 78 -13.75 -8.12 15.61
C GLN A 78 -12.84 -7.17 16.38
N GLN A 79 -13.37 -6.04 16.77
CA GLN A 79 -12.68 -5.01 17.53
C GLN A 79 -13.39 -4.81 18.86
N SER A 80 -12.65 -4.70 19.95
CA SER A 80 -13.23 -4.65 21.30
C SER A 80 -14.07 -3.39 21.56
N ALA A 81 -15.17 -3.57 22.36
CA ALA A 81 -15.95 -2.46 22.88
C ALA A 81 -15.10 -1.56 23.82
N PRO A 82 -15.52 -0.30 24.05
CA PRO A 82 -16.80 0.33 23.65
C PRO A 82 -16.82 0.95 22.24
N ARG A 83 -15.67 1.14 21.57
CA ARG A 83 -15.61 1.82 20.28
C ARG A 83 -15.34 0.87 19.09
N GLY A 84 -15.17 -0.40 19.36
CA GLY A 84 -14.98 -1.42 18.36
C GLY A 84 -16.28 -1.84 17.66
N GLY A 85 -16.15 -2.79 16.76
CA GLY A 85 -17.25 -3.38 15.99
C GLY A 85 -16.77 -4.66 15.31
N ASP A 86 -17.69 -5.31 14.63
CA ASP A 86 -17.43 -6.51 13.85
C ASP A 86 -17.83 -6.30 12.39
N LYS A 87 -17.18 -6.99 11.48
CA LYS A 87 -17.52 -6.96 10.05
C LYS A 87 -16.87 -8.06 9.26
N PHE A 88 -17.65 -8.64 8.35
CA PHE A 88 -17.14 -9.44 7.25
C PHE A 88 -16.98 -8.56 6.01
N TYR A 89 -15.77 -8.59 5.40
CA TYR A 89 -15.44 -7.80 4.21
C TYR A 89 -14.33 -8.49 3.39
N SER A 90 -14.09 -7.97 2.19
CA SER A 90 -12.89 -8.34 1.43
C SER A 90 -12.03 -7.11 1.17
N ALA A 91 -10.75 -7.20 1.54
CA ALA A 91 -9.71 -6.30 1.06
C ALA A 91 -8.96 -6.98 -0.08
N ASN A 92 -8.84 -6.32 -1.23
CA ASN A 92 -8.29 -6.95 -2.42
C ASN A 92 -7.65 -5.96 -3.38
N TRP A 93 -6.76 -6.45 -4.23
CA TRP A 93 -6.20 -5.71 -5.35
C TRP A 93 -5.76 -6.66 -6.47
N PHE A 94 -5.84 -6.18 -7.70
CA PHE A 94 -5.44 -6.90 -8.90
C PHE A 94 -4.70 -5.95 -9.82
N MET A 95 -3.52 -6.36 -10.30
CA MET A 95 -2.66 -5.56 -11.17
C MET A 95 -2.29 -6.34 -12.43
N ALA A 96 -2.40 -5.68 -13.57
CA ALA A 96 -1.89 -6.15 -14.85
C ALA A 96 -0.85 -5.17 -15.36
N SER A 97 0.30 -5.69 -15.81
CA SER A 97 1.37 -4.89 -16.39
C SER A 97 1.82 -5.48 -17.71
N ALA A 98 1.98 -4.64 -18.73
CA ALA A 98 2.50 -4.99 -20.05
C ALA A 98 3.84 -4.30 -20.26
N LEU A 99 4.90 -5.08 -20.50
CA LEU A 99 6.26 -4.61 -20.69
C LEU A 99 6.74 -4.88 -22.12
N HIS A 100 7.25 -3.85 -22.78
CA HIS A 100 7.78 -3.92 -24.14
C HIS A 100 9.17 -3.28 -24.22
N THR A 101 10.07 -3.90 -24.99
CA THR A 101 11.38 -3.31 -25.28
C THR A 101 11.22 -2.23 -26.36
N LEU A 102 11.64 -1.00 -26.07
CA LEU A 102 11.55 0.15 -26.98
C LEU A 102 12.93 0.77 -27.18
N GLY A 103 13.57 0.46 -28.29
CA GLY A 103 14.95 0.85 -28.56
C GLY A 103 15.92 0.30 -27.49
N SER A 104 16.75 1.16 -26.90
CA SER A 104 17.66 0.80 -25.79
C SER A 104 16.96 0.75 -24.43
N GLY A 105 15.72 1.21 -24.36
CA GLY A 105 14.90 1.26 -23.15
C GLY A 105 13.80 0.21 -23.12
N SER A 106 12.89 0.35 -22.16
CA SER A 106 11.66 -0.42 -22.03
C SER A 106 10.50 0.46 -21.60
N LEU A 107 9.34 0.14 -22.12
CA LEU A 107 8.06 0.74 -21.81
C LEU A 107 7.24 -0.24 -20.97
N ALA A 108 6.67 0.21 -19.88
CA ALA A 108 5.69 -0.53 -19.09
C ALA A 108 4.37 0.25 -19.01
N VAL A 109 3.25 -0.46 -19.21
CA VAL A 109 1.90 0.07 -18.98
C VAL A 109 1.29 -0.79 -17.89
N THR A 110 0.80 -0.18 -16.83
CA THR A 110 0.27 -0.89 -15.67
C THR A 110 -1.11 -0.36 -15.31
N ALA A 111 -2.05 -1.27 -15.03
CA ALA A 111 -3.35 -0.97 -14.46
C ALA A 111 -3.54 -1.78 -13.19
N MET A 112 -4.05 -1.15 -12.14
CA MET A 112 -4.36 -1.76 -10.84
C MET A 112 -5.76 -1.39 -10.42
N VAL A 113 -6.53 -2.39 -9.99
CA VAL A 113 -7.92 -2.23 -9.56
C VAL A 113 -8.16 -2.93 -8.21
N SER A 114 -9.13 -2.42 -7.46
CA SER A 114 -9.67 -3.07 -6.27
C SER A 114 -11.19 -3.22 -6.39
N LEU A 115 -11.71 -4.30 -5.85
CA LEU A 115 -13.15 -4.51 -5.67
C LEU A 115 -13.62 -4.07 -4.26
N ASP A 116 -12.78 -3.42 -3.47
CA ASP A 116 -13.13 -2.91 -2.15
C ASP A 116 -14.43 -2.08 -2.16
N PRO A 117 -14.70 -1.20 -3.16
CA PRO A 117 -15.95 -0.44 -3.19
C PRO A 117 -17.22 -1.31 -3.26
N ALA A 118 -17.11 -2.55 -3.77
CA ALA A 118 -18.19 -3.51 -3.82
C ALA A 118 -18.22 -4.46 -2.62
N THR A 119 -17.09 -4.69 -1.96
CA THR A 119 -16.93 -5.72 -0.93
C THR A 119 -16.79 -5.18 0.48
N VAL A 120 -16.49 -3.88 0.63
CA VAL A 120 -16.50 -3.16 1.91
C VAL A 120 -17.76 -2.31 2.00
N THR A 121 -18.83 -2.90 2.54
CA THR A 121 -20.11 -2.20 2.72
C THR A 121 -19.96 -1.01 3.69
N ASN A 122 -20.88 -0.03 3.64
CA ASN A 122 -20.87 1.15 4.51
C ASN A 122 -19.56 1.96 4.46
N ARG A 123 -18.81 1.89 3.35
CA ARG A 123 -17.61 2.68 3.05
C ARG A 123 -16.50 2.60 4.09
N SER A 124 -16.48 1.61 4.97
CA SER A 124 -15.40 1.40 5.94
C SER A 124 -15.50 0.03 6.61
N TYR A 125 -14.41 -0.40 7.24
CA TYR A 125 -14.40 -1.54 8.15
C TYR A 125 -13.79 -1.15 9.50
N PRO A 126 -14.23 -1.76 10.64
CA PRO A 126 -13.75 -1.43 11.96
C PRO A 126 -12.24 -1.69 12.10
N LEU A 127 -11.51 -0.70 12.59
CA LEU A 127 -10.11 -0.79 12.96
C LEU A 127 -9.84 0.26 14.04
N LEU A 128 -9.73 -0.16 15.30
CA LEU A 128 -9.53 0.72 16.42
C LEU A 128 -8.35 1.66 16.23
N PHE A 129 -8.51 2.92 16.60
CA PHE A 129 -7.54 4.01 16.47
C PHE A 129 -7.17 4.41 15.03
N GLN A 130 -7.79 3.81 14.01
CA GLN A 130 -7.59 4.27 12.65
C GLN A 130 -8.40 5.54 12.40
N THR A 131 -7.75 6.52 11.78
CA THR A 131 -8.31 7.82 11.38
C THR A 131 -7.76 8.19 10.02
N GLY A 132 -8.36 9.18 9.40
CA GLY A 132 -8.05 9.71 8.08
C GLY A 132 -9.18 9.41 7.10
N GLU A 133 -9.37 10.33 6.15
CA GLU A 133 -10.46 10.37 5.20
C GLU A 133 -11.87 10.48 5.83
N SER A 134 -12.90 10.38 4.98
CA SER A 134 -14.28 10.57 5.40
C SER A 134 -15.22 9.52 4.80
N ALA A 135 -16.37 9.35 5.44
CA ALA A 135 -17.50 8.62 4.89
C ALA A 135 -18.80 9.33 5.29
N TYR A 136 -19.71 9.48 4.33
CA TYR A 136 -21.00 10.18 4.53
C TYR A 136 -20.84 11.61 5.06
N GLY A 137 -19.80 12.32 4.61
CA GLY A 137 -19.48 13.70 5.02
C GLY A 137 -18.96 13.85 6.45
N ARG A 138 -18.47 12.75 7.06
CA ARG A 138 -17.92 12.75 8.43
C ARG A 138 -16.54 12.11 8.45
N PRO A 139 -15.60 12.60 9.30
CA PRO A 139 -14.32 11.95 9.50
C PRO A 139 -14.49 10.49 9.90
N LEU A 140 -13.67 9.61 9.34
CA LEU A 140 -13.56 8.23 9.79
C LEU A 140 -12.73 8.15 11.07
N VAL A 141 -13.29 7.55 12.10
CA VAL A 141 -12.63 7.32 13.39
C VAL A 141 -12.91 5.88 13.81
N ASP A 142 -11.86 5.17 14.23
CA ASP A 142 -11.89 3.73 14.54
C ASP A 142 -12.35 2.88 13.35
N ALA A 143 -12.06 3.35 12.15
CA ALA A 143 -12.45 2.70 10.91
C ALA A 143 -11.47 3.00 9.78
N GLN A 144 -11.25 2.01 8.92
CA GLN A 144 -10.46 2.14 7.70
C GLN A 144 -11.38 2.23 6.48
N HIS A 145 -11.09 3.18 5.61
CA HIS A 145 -11.76 3.33 4.30
C HIS A 145 -11.37 2.21 3.32
N PRO A 146 -12.22 1.88 2.32
CA PRO A 146 -11.87 1.02 1.20
C PRO A 146 -10.95 1.73 0.21
N HIS A 147 -10.22 0.97 -0.58
CA HIS A 147 -9.52 1.50 -1.75
C HIS A 147 -10.51 1.89 -2.86
N ASP A 148 -10.08 2.74 -3.79
CA ASP A 148 -10.84 3.05 -5.00
C ASP A 148 -10.83 1.87 -5.97
N LEU A 149 -11.86 1.80 -6.84
CA LEU A 149 -11.91 0.81 -7.92
C LEU A 149 -10.65 0.88 -8.78
N LEU A 150 -10.22 2.07 -9.18
CA LEU A 150 -8.98 2.27 -9.91
C LEU A 150 -7.88 2.74 -8.95
N MET A 151 -7.03 1.81 -8.52
CA MET A 151 -5.90 2.09 -7.63
C MET A 151 -4.67 2.59 -8.40
N GLY A 152 -4.58 2.35 -9.70
CA GLY A 152 -3.48 2.81 -10.51
C GLY A 152 -3.68 2.57 -12.00
N LEU A 153 -3.25 3.57 -12.78
CA LEU A 153 -3.13 3.48 -14.23
C LEU A 153 -1.89 4.27 -14.63
N SER A 154 -0.87 3.63 -15.17
CA SER A 154 0.41 4.30 -15.41
C SER A 154 1.11 3.84 -16.67
N VAL A 155 1.96 4.73 -17.16
CA VAL A 155 2.95 4.47 -18.19
C VAL A 155 4.32 4.80 -17.63
N GLN A 156 5.28 3.90 -17.80
CA GLN A 156 6.67 4.08 -17.38
C GLN A 156 7.61 3.81 -18.54
N TYR A 157 8.61 4.65 -18.71
CA TYR A 157 9.70 4.40 -19.64
C TYR A 157 11.03 4.49 -18.92
N ALA A 158 11.86 3.47 -19.03
CA ALA A 158 13.21 3.47 -18.49
C ALA A 158 14.23 3.27 -19.63
N ARG A 159 15.35 4.00 -19.54
CA ARG A 159 16.44 3.95 -20.51
C ARG A 159 17.79 3.96 -19.79
N PRO A 160 18.70 2.99 -20.10
CA PRO A 160 20.08 3.08 -19.65
C PRO A 160 20.81 4.24 -20.38
N LEU A 161 21.42 5.13 -19.63
CA LEU A 161 22.28 6.20 -20.16
C LEU A 161 23.71 5.68 -20.35
N ASN A 162 24.16 4.80 -19.45
CA ASN A 162 25.44 4.10 -19.47
C ASN A 162 25.32 2.81 -18.62
N PRO A 163 26.38 1.98 -18.49
CA PRO A 163 26.30 0.73 -17.71
C PRO A 163 25.83 0.88 -16.26
N ASP A 164 26.05 2.02 -15.63
CA ASP A 164 25.72 2.25 -14.20
C ASP A 164 24.49 3.12 -14.00
N THR A 165 24.02 3.83 -15.04
CA THR A 165 22.97 4.86 -14.89
C THR A 165 21.73 4.50 -15.68
N MET A 166 20.56 4.62 -15.03
CA MET A 166 19.22 4.46 -15.60
C MET A 166 18.43 5.75 -15.41
N LEU A 167 17.82 6.25 -16.48
CA LEU A 167 16.83 7.32 -16.44
C LEU A 167 15.44 6.71 -16.56
N GLN A 168 14.47 7.17 -15.76
CA GLN A 168 13.09 6.72 -15.78
C GLN A 168 12.14 7.91 -15.79
N PHE A 169 11.08 7.77 -16.58
CA PHE A 169 9.90 8.63 -16.58
C PHE A 169 8.69 7.80 -16.19
N TYR A 170 7.83 8.36 -15.37
CA TYR A 170 6.58 7.76 -14.95
C TYR A 170 5.49 8.83 -15.07
N TYR A 171 4.36 8.45 -15.65
CA TYR A 171 3.15 9.26 -15.66
C TYR A 171 1.96 8.37 -15.33
N ALA A 172 1.08 8.85 -14.45
CA ALA A 172 -0.12 8.15 -14.03
C ALA A 172 -1.30 9.13 -13.88
N PRO A 173 -2.39 8.91 -14.61
CA PRO A 173 -3.68 9.52 -14.25
C PRO A 173 -4.06 9.23 -12.80
N VAL A 174 -3.89 7.98 -12.35
CA VAL A 174 -4.00 7.54 -10.96
C VAL A 174 -2.75 6.74 -10.64
N GLY A 175 -2.04 7.07 -9.56
CA GLY A 175 -0.81 6.37 -9.21
C GLY A 175 -0.13 6.86 -7.96
N ASP A 176 1.15 6.51 -7.81
CA ASP A 176 1.93 6.69 -6.59
C ASP A 176 3.10 7.65 -6.85
N PRO A 177 3.15 8.83 -6.22
CA PRO A 177 4.29 9.75 -6.33
C PRO A 177 5.50 9.24 -5.54
N ALA A 178 6.66 9.83 -5.75
CA ALA A 178 7.89 9.52 -5.04
C ALA A 178 7.86 10.04 -3.59
N LEU A 179 6.97 9.48 -2.76
CA LEU A 179 6.76 9.83 -1.35
C LEU A 179 6.44 8.59 -0.52
N GLY A 180 7.29 8.27 0.43
CA GLY A 180 7.15 7.08 1.27
C GLY A 180 7.80 5.81 0.71
N PRO A 181 7.77 4.72 1.47
CA PRO A 181 8.12 3.37 1.03
C PRO A 181 7.02 2.79 0.12
N VAL A 182 7.22 1.57 -0.33
CA VAL A 182 6.16 0.77 -0.98
C VAL A 182 4.90 0.73 -0.11
N ALA A 183 3.75 0.95 -0.73
CA ALA A 183 2.44 0.87 -0.09
C ALA A 183 2.20 -0.50 0.59
N PHE A 184 1.51 -0.50 1.72
CA PHE A 184 1.37 -1.70 2.55
C PHE A 184 0.80 -2.93 1.81
N PRO A 185 -0.16 -2.82 0.86
CA PRO A 185 -0.67 -4.00 0.14
C PRO A 185 0.38 -4.69 -0.74
N HIS A 186 1.43 -3.96 -1.13
CA HIS A 186 2.52 -4.43 -2.01
C HIS A 186 3.84 -4.59 -1.27
N ARG A 187 3.89 -4.29 0.03
CA ARG A 187 5.11 -4.37 0.84
C ARG A 187 5.39 -5.80 1.28
N ALA A 188 6.62 -6.26 1.03
CA ALA A 188 7.04 -7.64 1.30
C ALA A 188 6.78 -8.10 2.74
N SER A 189 6.98 -7.22 3.73
CA SER A 189 6.79 -7.54 5.16
C SER A 189 5.33 -7.55 5.60
N ALA A 190 4.41 -6.89 4.83
CA ALA A 190 2.99 -6.82 5.11
C ALA A 190 2.16 -7.87 4.36
N PHE A 191 2.76 -8.64 3.47
CA PHE A 191 2.07 -9.40 2.43
C PHE A 191 1.07 -10.45 2.93
N GLU A 192 1.12 -10.81 4.22
CA GLU A 192 0.18 -11.73 4.89
C GLU A 192 -0.71 -11.03 5.93
N ILE A 193 -0.76 -9.68 5.94
CA ILE A 193 -1.55 -8.90 6.90
C ILE A 193 -2.66 -8.16 6.15
N PRO A 194 -3.96 -8.50 6.36
CA PRO A 194 -5.06 -7.91 5.60
C PRO A 194 -5.35 -6.44 5.94
N GLN A 195 -5.13 -6.02 7.19
CA GLN A 195 -5.47 -4.67 7.63
C GLN A 195 -4.35 -3.66 7.39
N ALA A 196 -4.73 -2.42 7.09
CA ALA A 196 -3.83 -1.29 7.01
C ALA A 196 -3.05 -1.08 8.33
N PRO A 197 -1.81 -0.57 8.31
CA PRO A 197 -1.15 -0.09 9.50
C PRO A 197 -1.81 1.18 10.03
N LEU A 198 -1.81 1.39 11.35
CA LEU A 198 -2.33 2.62 11.96
C LEU A 198 -1.60 3.88 11.52
N GLY A 199 -0.32 3.71 11.15
CA GLY A 199 0.54 4.79 10.65
C GLY A 199 0.43 5.03 9.15
N HIS A 200 -0.52 4.40 8.43
CA HIS A 200 -0.68 4.48 6.98
C HIS A 200 -0.69 5.93 6.47
N HIS A 201 -1.48 6.83 7.09
CA HIS A 201 -1.59 8.24 6.71
C HIS A 201 -0.34 9.10 7.01
N TRP A 202 0.69 8.55 7.63
CA TRP A 202 2.00 9.19 7.82
C TRP A 202 3.08 8.62 6.91
N GLN A 203 2.87 7.41 6.39
CA GLN A 203 3.94 6.62 5.76
C GLN A 203 3.74 6.43 4.26
N ASP A 204 2.57 5.96 3.83
CA ASP A 204 2.33 5.45 2.47
C ASP A 204 0.92 5.67 1.91
N SER A 205 0.09 6.58 2.50
CA SER A 205 -1.29 6.83 2.02
C SER A 205 -1.37 7.48 0.64
N THR A 206 -0.32 8.18 0.21
CA THR A 206 -0.29 8.79 -1.13
C THR A 206 -0.14 7.80 -2.28
N HIS A 207 -0.21 6.49 -2.03
CA HIS A 207 -0.12 5.46 -3.08
C HIS A 207 -1.31 5.48 -4.07
N ILE A 208 -2.39 6.18 -3.75
CA ILE A 208 -3.47 6.52 -4.69
C ILE A 208 -3.56 8.05 -4.74
N ALA A 209 -2.85 8.63 -5.69
CA ALA A 209 -2.88 10.06 -6.00
C ALA A 209 -3.19 10.24 -7.48
N ASP A 210 -3.74 11.40 -7.84
CA ASP A 210 -4.12 11.69 -9.21
C ASP A 210 -3.10 12.56 -9.93
N ASN A 211 -3.06 12.43 -11.27
CA ASN A 211 -2.24 13.25 -12.15
C ASN A 211 -0.77 13.31 -11.70
N VAL A 212 -0.14 12.15 -11.57
CA VAL A 212 1.23 12.00 -11.07
C VAL A 212 2.23 11.97 -12.21
N ALA A 213 3.27 12.80 -12.14
CA ALA A 213 4.44 12.73 -13.00
C ALA A 213 5.71 12.61 -12.17
N THR A 214 6.56 11.62 -12.48
CA THR A 214 7.83 11.40 -11.78
C THR A 214 8.98 11.25 -12.76
N VAL A 215 10.10 11.88 -12.42
CA VAL A 215 11.39 11.64 -13.06
C VAL A 215 12.32 10.99 -12.04
N ALA A 216 13.02 9.94 -12.44
CA ALA A 216 13.97 9.24 -11.60
C ALA A 216 15.29 8.99 -12.30
N VAL A 217 16.39 9.14 -11.56
CA VAL A 217 17.74 8.76 -11.99
C VAL A 217 18.28 7.77 -10.99
N ARG A 218 18.66 6.57 -11.47
CA ARG A 218 19.40 5.59 -10.69
C ARG A 218 20.84 5.56 -11.15
N HIS A 219 21.78 5.71 -10.21
CA HIS A 219 23.19 5.46 -10.45
C HIS A 219 23.71 4.41 -9.48
N LYS A 220 24.12 3.25 -10.01
CA LYS A 220 24.53 2.08 -9.20
C LYS A 220 23.47 1.71 -8.17
N TRP A 221 23.75 1.92 -6.90
CA TRP A 221 22.91 1.60 -5.74
C TRP A 221 22.08 2.78 -5.22
N LEU A 222 22.28 3.99 -5.80
CA LEU A 222 21.52 5.20 -5.46
C LEU A 222 20.44 5.46 -6.49
N ARG A 223 19.27 5.95 -6.04
CA ARG A 223 18.19 6.42 -6.89
C ARG A 223 17.57 7.69 -6.32
N LEU A 224 17.53 8.73 -7.14
CA LEU A 224 16.88 10.00 -6.83
C LEU A 224 15.65 10.16 -7.70
N GLU A 225 14.55 10.63 -7.10
CA GLU A 225 13.25 10.80 -7.73
C GLU A 225 12.65 12.16 -7.34
N ALA A 226 11.88 12.74 -8.25
CA ALA A 226 11.07 13.92 -7.98
C ALA A 226 9.71 13.75 -8.67
N SER A 227 8.64 14.11 -7.98
CA SER A 227 7.26 14.03 -8.47
C SER A 227 6.52 15.34 -8.33
N GLY A 228 5.65 15.63 -9.33
CA GLY A 228 4.54 16.55 -9.22
C GLY A 228 3.23 15.77 -9.31
N PHE A 229 2.21 16.11 -8.52
CA PHE A 229 0.95 15.38 -8.47
C PHE A 229 -0.21 16.23 -7.94
N PHE A 230 -1.44 15.76 -8.08
CA PHE A 230 -2.59 16.29 -7.35
C PHE A 230 -2.64 15.62 -5.98
N GLY A 231 -2.51 16.38 -4.91
CA GLY A 231 -2.22 15.85 -3.58
C GLY A 231 -3.43 15.79 -2.63
N THR A 232 -4.64 16.13 -3.12
CA THR A 232 -5.87 15.86 -2.36
C THR A 232 -6.16 14.37 -2.46
N GLU A 233 -6.39 13.71 -1.33
CA GLU A 233 -6.72 12.29 -1.28
C GLU A 233 -8.09 12.04 -1.96
N PRO A 234 -8.33 10.81 -2.48
CA PRO A 234 -9.59 10.46 -3.14
C PRO A 234 -10.80 10.75 -2.26
N ASP A 235 -11.94 11.03 -2.89
CA ASP A 235 -13.17 11.30 -2.15
C ASP A 235 -13.89 10.01 -1.72
N GLU A 236 -15.08 10.17 -1.13
CA GLU A 236 -15.90 9.06 -0.66
C GLU A 236 -16.51 8.21 -1.78
N ASN A 237 -16.47 8.69 -3.03
CA ASN A 237 -16.97 7.97 -4.19
C ASN A 237 -15.86 7.13 -4.81
N ARG A 238 -15.63 5.95 -4.28
CA ARG A 238 -14.58 5.02 -4.67
C ARG A 238 -14.71 4.45 -6.09
N TRP A 239 -15.69 4.90 -6.88
CA TRP A 239 -15.95 4.44 -8.24
C TRP A 239 -15.50 5.39 -9.35
N ASN A 240 -15.06 6.60 -9.02
CA ASN A 240 -14.60 7.63 -9.95
C ASN A 240 -13.09 7.87 -9.86
N ILE A 241 -12.60 8.83 -10.57
CA ILE A 241 -11.24 9.38 -10.49
C ILE A 241 -11.37 10.84 -10.07
N ASP A 242 -10.64 11.26 -9.06
CA ASP A 242 -10.65 12.62 -8.51
C ASP A 242 -9.59 13.50 -9.19
N TRP A 243 -9.77 13.70 -10.48
CA TRP A 243 -8.79 14.43 -11.28
C TRP A 243 -8.65 15.87 -10.87
N GLY A 244 -7.38 16.32 -10.67
CA GLY A 244 -7.05 17.70 -10.36
C GLY A 244 -5.73 18.17 -11.01
N ARG A 245 -5.47 19.47 -10.92
CA ARG A 245 -4.18 20.03 -11.36
C ARG A 245 -3.10 19.68 -10.36
N MET A 246 -1.89 19.39 -10.83
CA MET A 246 -0.73 19.20 -9.97
C MET A 246 -0.55 20.43 -9.06
N ASN A 247 -0.66 20.22 -7.76
CA ASN A 247 -0.56 21.26 -6.72
C ASN A 247 0.41 20.86 -5.60
N SER A 248 0.92 19.63 -5.67
CA SER A 248 1.76 18.99 -4.67
C SER A 248 3.03 18.45 -5.33
N TYR A 249 4.08 18.29 -4.52
CA TYR A 249 5.37 17.81 -5.02
C TYR A 249 6.09 17.01 -3.94
N SER A 250 6.95 16.11 -4.37
CA SER A 250 7.77 15.29 -3.49
C SER A 250 9.12 14.95 -4.11
N ALA A 251 10.04 14.51 -3.25
CA ALA A 251 11.30 13.91 -3.66
C ALA A 251 11.62 12.71 -2.76
N ARG A 252 12.26 11.69 -3.34
CA ARG A 252 12.70 10.49 -2.64
C ARG A 252 14.13 10.12 -3.05
N LEU A 253 14.96 9.84 -2.07
CA LEU A 253 16.27 9.22 -2.24
C LEU A 253 16.19 7.78 -1.74
N SER A 254 16.52 6.82 -2.59
CA SER A 254 16.57 5.40 -2.25
C SER A 254 17.98 4.85 -2.40
N VAL A 255 18.34 3.91 -1.52
CA VAL A 255 19.66 3.29 -1.41
C VAL A 255 19.48 1.78 -1.35
N ALA A 256 20.01 1.06 -2.35
CA ALA A 256 19.99 -0.40 -2.41
C ALA A 256 21.44 -0.93 -2.52
N PRO A 257 22.18 -1.04 -1.40
CA PRO A 257 23.61 -1.39 -1.41
C PRO A 257 23.86 -2.82 -1.90
N ASN A 258 22.86 -3.69 -1.77
CA ASN A 258 22.84 -5.05 -2.29
C ASN A 258 21.39 -5.49 -2.55
N GLN A 259 21.18 -6.75 -2.93
CA GLN A 259 19.86 -7.25 -3.28
C GLN A 259 18.90 -7.36 -2.09
N ASN A 260 19.40 -7.46 -0.85
CA ASN A 260 18.60 -7.74 0.34
C ASN A 260 18.17 -6.48 1.09
N TRP A 261 18.82 -5.37 0.89
CA TRP A 261 18.58 -4.13 1.63
C TRP A 261 18.10 -3.00 0.71
N LEU A 262 17.09 -2.30 1.18
CA LEU A 262 16.59 -1.08 0.57
C LEU A 262 16.28 -0.07 1.67
N ALA A 263 16.88 1.11 1.60
CA ALA A 263 16.53 2.24 2.44
C ALA A 263 16.00 3.39 1.59
N GLN A 264 15.15 4.23 2.15
CA GLN A 264 14.71 5.47 1.53
C GLN A 264 14.52 6.57 2.57
N VAL A 265 14.68 7.81 2.11
CA VAL A 265 14.17 9.02 2.76
C VAL A 265 13.39 9.81 1.72
N SER A 266 12.27 10.38 2.13
CA SER A 266 11.48 11.23 1.24
C SER A 266 10.81 12.37 1.99
N ALA A 267 10.49 13.43 1.26
CA ALA A 267 9.68 14.52 1.75
C ALA A 267 8.81 15.07 0.62
N GLY A 268 7.63 15.58 0.98
CA GLY A 268 6.71 16.21 0.05
C GLY A 268 5.77 17.18 0.74
N ARG A 269 5.29 18.16 -0.02
CA ARG A 269 4.19 19.02 0.36
C ARG A 269 2.94 18.55 -0.35
N LEU A 270 1.92 18.23 0.42
CA LEU A 270 0.58 17.88 -0.03
C LEU A 270 -0.33 19.09 0.20
N ALA A 271 -0.94 19.56 -0.87
CA ALA A 271 -1.85 20.70 -0.79
C ALA A 271 -3.25 20.21 -0.43
N ARG A 272 -3.68 20.53 0.80
CA ARG A 272 -5.00 20.15 1.36
C ARG A 272 -5.33 18.69 1.09
N PRO A 273 -4.54 17.73 1.64
CA PRO A 273 -4.74 16.31 1.35
C PRO A 273 -6.11 15.81 1.86
N GLU A 274 -6.52 16.24 3.04
CA GLU A 274 -7.79 15.86 3.65
C GLU A 274 -8.88 16.89 3.33
N ARG A 275 -10.06 16.42 2.89
CA ARG A 275 -11.17 17.31 2.49
C ARG A 275 -11.81 18.05 3.65
N LEU A 276 -11.84 17.42 4.83
CA LEU A 276 -12.47 17.98 6.03
C LEU A 276 -11.48 18.74 6.92
N GLU A 277 -10.20 18.78 6.56
CA GLU A 277 -9.16 19.48 7.29
C GLU A 277 -8.60 20.67 6.50
N GLU A 278 -8.26 21.72 7.23
CA GLU A 278 -7.66 22.91 6.63
C GLU A 278 -6.14 22.80 6.54
N GLY A 279 -5.60 23.40 5.49
CA GLY A 279 -4.18 23.59 5.31
C GLY A 279 -3.48 22.47 4.57
N ASP A 280 -2.19 22.66 4.41
CA ASP A 280 -1.31 21.73 3.73
C ASP A 280 -0.60 20.83 4.74
N VAL A 281 -0.12 19.70 4.26
CA VAL A 281 0.72 18.78 5.04
C VAL A 281 2.10 18.68 4.40
N VAL A 282 3.14 18.88 5.21
CA VAL A 282 4.50 18.50 4.83
C VAL A 282 4.77 17.14 5.44
N ARG A 283 4.83 16.12 4.57
CA ARG A 283 5.12 14.73 4.96
C ARG A 283 6.59 14.43 4.77
N SER A 284 7.20 13.82 5.78
CA SER A 284 8.57 13.30 5.71
C SER A 284 8.56 11.84 6.12
N THR A 285 9.30 10.99 5.40
CA THR A 285 9.38 9.56 5.71
C THR A 285 10.82 9.05 5.64
N ALA A 286 11.08 8.01 6.37
CA ALA A 286 12.29 7.20 6.23
C ALA A 286 11.92 5.72 6.40
N SER A 287 12.57 4.84 5.65
CA SER A 287 12.39 3.41 5.84
C SER A 287 13.67 2.62 5.58
N LEU A 288 13.76 1.48 6.25
CA LEU A 288 14.76 0.45 6.02
C LEU A 288 14.03 -0.88 5.83
N GLN A 289 14.22 -1.48 4.67
CA GLN A 289 13.60 -2.74 4.30
C GLN A 289 14.69 -3.79 4.10
N TYR A 290 14.43 -4.96 4.61
CA TYR A 290 15.28 -6.15 4.44
C TYR A 290 14.44 -7.30 3.90
N SER A 291 14.98 -8.01 2.92
CA SER A 291 14.41 -9.28 2.47
C SER A 291 15.53 -10.25 2.17
N ARG A 292 15.35 -11.50 2.58
CA ARG A 292 16.30 -12.58 2.34
C ARG A 292 15.56 -13.84 1.86
N PRO A 293 15.88 -14.34 0.66
CA PRO A 293 15.42 -15.64 0.23
C PRO A 293 15.89 -16.72 1.20
N LEU A 294 15.02 -17.68 1.47
CA LEU A 294 15.31 -18.87 2.26
C LEU A 294 15.37 -20.08 1.33
N ASP A 295 16.07 -21.13 1.75
CA ASP A 295 16.28 -22.36 0.95
C ASP A 295 14.97 -23.08 0.55
N ARG A 296 13.85 -22.59 1.04
CA ARG A 296 12.51 -23.17 0.83
C ARG A 296 11.71 -22.49 -0.29
N GLY A 297 12.31 -21.56 -1.05
CA GLY A 297 11.62 -20.78 -2.09
C GLY A 297 10.67 -19.73 -1.53
N THR A 298 10.86 -19.30 -0.29
CA THR A 298 10.16 -18.23 0.40
C THR A 298 11.15 -17.16 0.83
N SER A 299 10.69 -16.00 1.32
CA SER A 299 11.57 -14.94 1.78
C SER A 299 11.17 -14.42 3.16
N TRP A 300 12.14 -14.29 4.05
CA TRP A 300 11.97 -13.49 5.26
C TRP A 300 12.05 -12.02 4.88
N SER A 301 11.06 -11.23 5.26
CA SER A 301 11.01 -9.79 4.98
C SER A 301 10.69 -8.99 6.24
N THR A 302 11.40 -7.89 6.43
CA THR A 302 11.21 -6.98 7.58
C THR A 302 11.33 -5.54 7.11
N SER A 303 10.50 -4.66 7.66
CA SER A 303 10.53 -3.21 7.39
C SER A 303 10.48 -2.43 8.68
N LEU A 304 11.35 -1.44 8.80
CA LEU A 304 11.30 -0.37 9.79
C LEU A 304 10.95 0.92 9.06
N ILE A 305 9.87 1.57 9.45
CA ILE A 305 9.35 2.77 8.77
C ILE A 305 9.07 3.84 9.80
N TRP A 306 9.47 5.06 9.48
CA TRP A 306 9.07 6.28 10.17
C TRP A 306 8.35 7.21 9.20
N GLY A 307 7.28 7.84 9.68
CA GLY A 307 6.57 8.88 8.99
C GLY A 307 6.25 10.05 9.91
N ARG A 308 6.26 11.26 9.37
CA ARG A 308 5.89 12.50 10.07
C ARG A 308 5.04 13.36 9.18
N ASN A 309 3.92 13.84 9.70
CA ASN A 309 3.13 14.91 9.13
C ASN A 309 3.33 16.20 9.94
N HIS A 310 3.65 17.29 9.24
CA HIS A 310 3.59 18.66 9.76
C HIS A 310 2.38 19.35 9.12
N ARG A 311 1.34 19.62 9.91
CA ARG A 311 0.13 20.32 9.46
C ARG A 311 0.39 21.82 9.49
N THR A 312 0.24 22.51 8.37
CA THR A 312 0.59 23.92 8.26
C THR A 312 -0.42 24.84 8.96
N ALA A 313 -1.70 24.47 8.99
CA ALA A 313 -2.77 25.26 9.65
C ALA A 313 -2.61 25.29 11.18
N SER A 314 -2.50 24.12 11.81
CA SER A 314 -2.35 23.99 13.27
C SER A 314 -0.90 24.15 13.75
N ARG A 315 0.08 24.11 12.84
CA ARG A 315 1.53 24.03 13.12
C ARG A 315 1.90 22.86 14.02
N SER A 316 1.09 21.81 14.01
CA SER A 316 1.31 20.59 14.77
C SER A 316 2.20 19.59 14.02
N ASN A 317 2.79 18.68 14.78
CA ASN A 317 3.55 17.56 14.24
C ASN A 317 3.03 16.28 14.84
N SER A 318 2.81 15.27 14.02
CA SER A 318 2.49 13.91 14.43
C SER A 318 3.43 12.93 13.78
N ASN A 319 3.80 11.87 14.49
CA ASN A 319 4.76 10.87 14.03
C ASN A 319 4.14 9.48 14.08
N SER A 320 4.65 8.62 13.21
CA SER A 320 4.38 7.20 13.25
C SER A 320 5.67 6.41 13.10
N TRP A 321 5.77 5.30 13.82
CA TRP A 321 6.83 4.31 13.70
C TRP A 321 6.19 2.94 13.50
N LEU A 322 6.78 2.15 12.63
CA LEU A 322 6.33 0.80 12.33
C LEU A 322 7.55 -0.12 12.21
N LEU A 323 7.50 -1.24 12.91
CA LEU A 323 8.36 -2.40 12.66
C LEU A 323 7.46 -3.56 12.26
N GLU A 324 7.67 -4.12 11.09
CA GLU A 324 6.83 -5.15 10.52
C GLU A 324 7.67 -6.29 9.96
N THR A 325 7.25 -7.53 10.16
CA THR A 325 7.99 -8.71 9.68
C THR A 325 7.05 -9.79 9.19
N LEU A 326 7.47 -10.48 8.14
CA LEU A 326 6.91 -11.72 7.61
C LEU A 326 8.02 -12.78 7.62
N TYR A 327 7.84 -13.83 8.40
CA TYR A 327 8.77 -14.94 8.51
C TYR A 327 8.12 -16.28 8.11
N PRO A 328 8.52 -16.89 7.00
CA PRO A 328 8.03 -18.21 6.61
C PRO A 328 8.73 -19.29 7.44
N VAL A 329 7.96 -19.98 8.28
CA VAL A 329 8.43 -21.12 9.08
C VAL A 329 8.63 -22.36 8.20
N THR A 330 7.72 -22.55 7.25
CA THR A 330 7.78 -23.55 6.20
C THR A 330 7.45 -22.93 4.85
N ARG A 331 7.34 -23.72 3.78
CA ARG A 331 6.82 -23.23 2.49
C ARG A 331 5.35 -22.82 2.56
N ARG A 332 4.60 -23.28 3.55
CA ARG A 332 3.17 -23.10 3.68
C ARG A 332 2.75 -22.34 4.94
N ASP A 333 3.67 -22.14 5.88
CA ASP A 333 3.37 -21.57 7.20
C ASP A 333 4.11 -20.26 7.37
N PHE A 334 3.39 -19.18 7.62
CA PHE A 334 3.90 -17.81 7.72
C PHE A 334 3.55 -17.20 9.07
N LEU A 335 4.55 -16.68 9.77
CA LEU A 335 4.37 -15.86 10.96
C LEU A 335 4.50 -14.39 10.57
N THR A 336 3.62 -13.57 11.11
CA THR A 336 3.66 -12.12 10.94
C THR A 336 3.72 -11.43 12.29
N GLY A 337 4.42 -10.28 12.31
CA GLY A 337 4.48 -9.40 13.47
C GLY A 337 4.47 -7.95 13.00
N ARG A 338 3.74 -7.09 13.70
CA ARG A 338 3.74 -5.64 13.47
C ARG A 338 3.69 -4.92 14.82
N MET A 339 4.60 -3.97 15.00
CA MET A 339 4.63 -3.07 16.14
C MET A 339 4.52 -1.64 15.62
N GLU A 340 3.60 -0.88 16.18
CA GLU A 340 3.34 0.49 15.75
C GLU A 340 3.33 1.43 16.95
N LEU A 341 3.84 2.64 16.74
CA LEU A 341 3.77 3.76 17.66
C LEU A 341 3.32 4.97 16.87
N VAL A 342 2.10 5.45 17.10
CA VAL A 342 1.48 6.47 16.26
C VAL A 342 0.89 7.58 17.15
N ASP A 343 1.19 8.83 16.80
CA ASP A 343 0.54 10.01 17.37
C ASP A 343 -0.79 10.23 16.62
N LYS A 344 -1.92 10.12 17.33
CA LYS A 344 -3.29 10.28 16.80
C LYS A 344 -3.94 11.53 17.40
N ASP A 345 -4.34 12.45 16.53
CA ASP A 345 -4.92 13.75 16.88
C ASP A 345 -6.41 13.90 16.48
N GLU A 346 -7.01 12.90 15.83
CA GLU A 346 -8.37 12.91 15.27
C GLU A 346 -9.32 11.91 15.95
N LEU A 347 -8.91 11.28 17.06
CA LEU A 347 -9.67 10.19 17.69
C LEU A 347 -11.08 10.58 18.18
N PHE A 348 -11.35 11.87 18.29
CA PHE A 348 -12.63 12.41 18.76
C PHE A 348 -13.27 13.38 17.78
N ALA A 349 -12.83 13.41 16.51
CA ALA A 349 -13.35 14.32 15.46
C ALA A 349 -14.88 14.25 15.29
N ASN A 350 -15.51 13.11 15.62
CA ASN A 350 -16.98 12.94 15.62
C ASN A 350 -17.65 13.26 16.96
N GLN A 351 -16.89 13.74 17.96
CA GLN A 351 -17.36 14.03 19.33
C GLN A 351 -16.78 15.38 19.82
N PRO A 352 -17.22 16.53 19.26
CA PRO A 352 -16.59 17.83 19.50
C PRO A 352 -16.49 18.22 20.97
N SER A 353 -17.49 17.89 21.80
CA SER A 353 -17.48 18.18 23.24
C SER A 353 -16.41 17.41 24.01
N VAL A 354 -16.14 16.15 23.60
CA VAL A 354 -15.09 15.32 24.19
C VAL A 354 -13.72 15.81 23.71
N GLU A 355 -13.60 16.11 22.44
CA GLU A 355 -12.38 16.63 21.84
C GLU A 355 -11.95 17.95 22.50
N GLU A 356 -12.87 18.90 22.66
CA GLU A 356 -12.63 20.18 23.33
C GLU A 356 -12.24 19.99 24.80
N HIS A 357 -12.92 19.11 25.53
CA HIS A 357 -12.59 18.79 26.92
C HIS A 357 -11.18 18.23 27.05
N LEU A 358 -10.83 17.24 26.23
CA LEU A 358 -9.50 16.62 26.23
C LEU A 358 -8.41 17.62 25.81
N ALA A 359 -8.64 18.40 24.77
CA ALA A 359 -7.70 19.42 24.31
C ALA A 359 -7.36 20.45 25.40
N ARG A 360 -8.34 20.84 26.22
CA ARG A 360 -8.15 21.78 27.34
C ARG A 360 -7.44 21.16 28.54
N THR A 361 -7.59 19.87 28.77
CA THR A 361 -7.14 19.21 30.01
C THR A 361 -5.84 18.44 29.87
N VAL A 362 -5.65 17.74 28.73
CA VAL A 362 -4.56 16.79 28.53
C VAL A 362 -3.89 16.86 27.14
N GLY A 363 -4.46 17.64 26.23
CA GLY A 363 -3.99 17.80 24.85
C GLY A 363 -4.84 17.06 23.82
N SER A 364 -4.59 17.35 22.56
CA SER A 364 -5.36 16.83 21.41
C SER A 364 -4.71 15.61 20.73
N SER A 365 -3.44 15.29 21.01
CA SER A 365 -2.73 14.19 20.39
C SER A 365 -2.39 13.08 21.38
N PHE A 366 -2.72 11.84 21.01
CA PHE A 366 -2.56 10.67 21.87
C PHE A 366 -1.66 9.64 21.19
N ARG A 367 -0.64 9.20 21.93
CA ARG A 367 0.32 8.20 21.44
C ARG A 367 -0.21 6.79 21.66
N ILE A 368 -0.50 6.08 20.57
CA ILE A 368 -1.04 4.73 20.57
C ILE A 368 0.07 3.73 20.23
N PHE A 369 0.19 2.68 21.04
CA PHE A 369 0.98 1.49 20.72
C PHE A 369 0.05 0.39 20.25
N ALA A 370 0.39 -0.27 19.13
CA ALA A 370 -0.29 -1.45 18.65
C ALA A 370 0.73 -2.59 18.41
N TYR A 371 0.36 -3.79 18.84
CA TYR A 371 1.16 -5.00 18.71
C TYR A 371 0.30 -6.06 18.03
N THR A 372 0.63 -6.38 16.78
CA THR A 372 -0.07 -7.40 16.00
C THR A 372 0.83 -8.62 15.85
N ALA A 373 0.27 -9.80 16.13
CA ALA A 373 0.89 -11.09 15.82
C ALA A 373 -0.10 -11.92 15.01
N GLY A 374 0.40 -12.61 13.98
CA GLY A 374 -0.45 -13.37 13.08
C GLY A 374 0.22 -14.63 12.55
N TYR A 375 -0.62 -15.51 12.03
CA TYR A 375 -0.23 -16.75 11.39
C TYR A 375 -1.12 -17.00 10.17
N THR A 376 -0.49 -17.44 9.07
CA THR A 376 -1.18 -17.85 7.85
C THR A 376 -0.65 -19.21 7.41
N ARG A 377 -1.54 -20.10 6.97
CA ARG A 377 -1.17 -21.40 6.38
C ARG A 377 -1.80 -21.55 5.00
N ASP A 378 -0.97 -21.88 4.01
CA ASP A 378 -1.43 -22.28 2.68
C ASP A 378 -2.06 -23.68 2.76
N ILE A 379 -3.36 -23.74 2.43
CA ILE A 379 -4.17 -24.97 2.55
C ILE A 379 -4.41 -25.64 1.20
N ALA A 380 -4.39 -24.88 0.10
CA ALA A 380 -4.61 -25.41 -1.24
C ALA A 380 -3.82 -24.61 -2.28
N THR A 381 -3.42 -25.30 -3.33
CA THR A 381 -2.91 -24.71 -4.57
C THR A 381 -3.66 -25.34 -5.73
N ILE A 382 -4.37 -24.53 -6.51
CA ILE A 382 -5.14 -24.95 -7.68
C ILE A 382 -4.59 -24.18 -8.87
N HIS A 383 -3.88 -24.89 -9.76
CA HIS A 383 -3.11 -24.28 -10.86
C HIS A 383 -2.12 -23.23 -10.32
N ASP A 384 -2.34 -21.97 -10.68
CA ASP A 384 -1.49 -20.83 -10.30
C ASP A 384 -2.08 -19.98 -9.18
N ILE A 385 -3.10 -20.48 -8.47
CA ILE A 385 -3.76 -19.81 -7.36
C ILE A 385 -3.48 -20.55 -6.07
N GLU A 386 -3.02 -19.83 -5.05
CA GLU A 386 -2.84 -20.33 -3.69
C GLU A 386 -3.95 -19.77 -2.78
N ALA A 387 -4.55 -20.66 -2.00
CA ALA A 387 -5.48 -20.33 -0.93
C ALA A 387 -4.83 -20.63 0.43
N GLY A 388 -4.96 -19.70 1.36
CA GLY A 388 -4.47 -19.82 2.73
C GLY A 388 -5.51 -19.35 3.74
N ILE A 389 -5.47 -19.95 4.92
CA ILE A 389 -6.26 -19.51 6.07
C ILE A 389 -5.34 -18.89 7.10
N GLY A 390 -5.77 -17.80 7.72
CA GLY A 390 -4.95 -17.11 8.70
C GLY A 390 -5.77 -16.38 9.75
N ALA A 391 -5.07 -15.96 10.79
CA ALA A 391 -5.61 -15.10 11.82
C ALA A 391 -4.52 -14.17 12.35
N ASN A 392 -4.91 -13.00 12.83
CA ASN A 392 -4.04 -12.14 13.60
C ASN A 392 -4.79 -11.49 14.77
N VAL A 393 -4.04 -11.16 15.80
CA VAL A 393 -4.53 -10.48 17.01
C VAL A 393 -3.72 -9.22 17.18
N THR A 394 -4.41 -8.10 17.43
CA THR A 394 -3.79 -6.82 17.78
C THR A 394 -4.17 -6.44 19.22
N SER A 395 -3.17 -6.12 20.03
CA SER A 395 -3.35 -5.54 21.37
C SER A 395 -2.89 -4.10 21.34
N TYR A 396 -3.67 -3.22 21.98
CA TYR A 396 -3.36 -1.80 22.02
C TYR A 396 -3.02 -1.36 23.44
N ARG A 397 -2.04 -0.46 23.53
CA ARG A 397 -1.76 0.27 24.77
C ARG A 397 -2.09 1.74 24.56
N VAL A 398 -3.00 2.24 25.37
CA VAL A 398 -3.55 3.59 25.26
C VAL A 398 -3.21 4.45 26.48
N PRO A 399 -3.02 5.78 26.31
CA PRO A 399 -2.82 6.70 27.42
C PRO A 399 -4.04 6.75 28.36
N SER A 400 -3.79 6.94 29.66
CA SER A 400 -4.83 6.98 30.68
C SER A 400 -6.00 7.94 30.37
N PRO A 401 -5.79 9.15 29.80
CA PRO A 401 -6.89 10.09 29.55
C PRO A 401 -7.97 9.56 28.59
N ILE A 402 -7.64 8.64 27.68
CA ILE A 402 -8.60 8.09 26.72
C ILE A 402 -9.08 6.67 27.06
N GLN A 403 -8.56 6.05 28.14
CA GLN A 403 -9.04 4.75 28.61
C GLN A 403 -10.55 4.73 28.94
N PRO A 404 -11.18 5.80 29.47
CA PRO A 404 -12.63 5.81 29.66
C PRO A 404 -13.45 5.59 28.40
N TYR A 405 -12.88 5.90 27.22
CA TYR A 405 -13.55 5.78 25.92
C TYR A 405 -13.23 4.49 25.18
N TYR A 406 -12.04 3.89 25.40
CA TYR A 406 -11.53 2.73 24.66
C TYR A 406 -11.38 1.47 25.52
N GLY A 407 -11.52 1.60 26.84
CA GLY A 407 -11.10 0.55 27.79
C GLY A 407 -9.59 0.59 28.07
N SER A 408 -9.17 -0.14 29.10
CA SER A 408 -7.76 -0.20 29.52
C SER A 408 -6.90 -1.10 28.63
N HIS A 409 -7.50 -2.10 27.97
CA HIS A 409 -6.82 -3.10 27.14
C HIS A 409 -7.61 -3.37 25.86
N PRO A 410 -7.71 -2.40 24.94
CA PRO A 410 -8.39 -2.63 23.67
C PRO A 410 -7.65 -3.71 22.84
N TRP A 411 -8.40 -4.45 22.04
CA TRP A 411 -7.87 -5.47 21.16
C TRP A 411 -8.67 -5.59 19.87
N GLY A 412 -8.06 -6.17 18.85
CA GLY A 412 -8.69 -6.54 17.59
C GLY A 412 -8.27 -7.95 17.18
N VAL A 413 -9.16 -8.68 16.50
CA VAL A 413 -8.90 -9.99 15.92
C VAL A 413 -9.40 -10.01 14.49
N ASN A 414 -8.60 -10.56 13.59
CA ASN A 414 -9.01 -10.88 12.23
C ASN A 414 -8.82 -12.37 11.99
N VAL A 415 -9.83 -13.02 11.42
CA VAL A 415 -9.74 -14.35 10.83
C VAL A 415 -9.99 -14.20 9.35
N PHE A 416 -9.17 -14.84 8.50
CA PHE A 416 -9.28 -14.58 7.08
C PHE A 416 -8.95 -15.80 6.21
N LEU A 417 -9.57 -15.83 5.04
CA LEU A 417 -9.14 -16.61 3.90
C LEU A 417 -8.36 -15.68 2.96
N ARG A 418 -7.13 -16.05 2.61
CA ARG A 418 -6.32 -15.35 1.62
C ARG A 418 -6.31 -16.13 0.32
N VAL A 419 -6.49 -15.43 -0.81
CA VAL A 419 -6.31 -15.96 -2.16
C VAL A 419 -5.30 -15.08 -2.89
N ARG A 420 -4.28 -15.69 -3.49
CA ARG A 420 -3.25 -14.96 -4.26
C ARG A 420 -2.77 -15.77 -5.45
N LEU A 421 -2.06 -15.12 -6.35
CA LEU A 421 -1.29 -15.82 -7.38
C LEU A 421 -0.10 -16.52 -6.75
N LYS A 422 0.28 -17.69 -7.29
CA LYS A 422 1.40 -18.47 -6.83
C LYS A 422 2.72 -17.74 -7.09
N PRO A 423 3.68 -17.74 -6.16
CA PRO A 423 5.02 -17.24 -6.43
C PRO A 423 5.67 -17.97 -7.62
N PRO A 424 6.52 -17.30 -8.39
CA PRO A 424 7.33 -17.96 -9.43
C PRO A 424 8.15 -19.10 -8.81
N GLN A 425 8.21 -20.24 -9.51
CA GLN A 425 9.04 -21.39 -9.10
C GLN A 425 10.48 -21.21 -9.55
#